data_1b3a996a74f5bf66f8ba7fc7f31fb719
#
_entry.id   1b3a996a74f5bf66f8ba7fc7f31fb719
#
_cell.length_a   1.000
_cell.length_b   1.000
_cell.length_c   1.000
_cell.angle_alpha   90.00
_cell.angle_beta   90.00
_cell.angle_gamma   90.00
#
_symmetry.space_group_name_H-M   'P 1'
#
loop_
_entity.id
_entity.type
_entity.pdbx_description
1 polymer ?
#
loop_
_entity_poly.entity_id
_entity_poly.type
_entity_poly.pdbx_seq_one_letter_code
_entity_poly.pdbx_strand_id
1 'polypeptide(L)'
;MAENNERKKALDVALSQIEKQFGKGSVMRLGDYKAMEIESIPTGSLSLDIALGIGGLPRGRIIEVFGPESSGKTTLALHMIAEAQKMGGEAAFIDAEHALDPVYAKKLGVDIDNLIVSQPDTGEQALEIAEALVRSGALDIIVVDSVAALVPKAEIDGDMGDSHMGLQAVSYTHLRAHETSQDL
;
A
#
# COMPACT_ATOMS: atom_id res chain seq x y z
N MET A 1 -33.47 -27.78 24.17
CA MET A 1 -33.85 -26.98 22.96
C MET A 1 -34.49 -25.64 23.29
N ALA A 2 -35.35 -25.53 24.29
CA ALA A 2 -36.02 -24.25 24.68
C ALA A 2 -35.02 -23.18 25.20
N GLU A 3 -34.07 -23.57 26.05
CA GLU A 3 -33.09 -22.67 26.66
C GLU A 3 -32.17 -21.98 25.62
N ASN A 4 -31.84 -22.65 24.53
CA ASN A 4 -31.02 -22.08 23.45
C ASN A 4 -31.79 -21.04 22.60
N ASN A 5 -33.12 -21.16 22.57
CA ASN A 5 -34.00 -20.24 21.84
C ASN A 5 -34.22 -18.94 22.63
N GLU A 6 -34.29 -19.01 23.97
CA GLU A 6 -34.38 -17.82 24.83
C GLU A 6 -33.08 -17.01 24.82
N ARG A 7 -31.93 -17.68 24.87
CA ARG A 7 -30.62 -17.00 24.74
C ARG A 7 -30.45 -16.29 23.40
N LYS A 8 -30.89 -16.90 22.29
CA LYS A 8 -30.87 -16.24 20.97
C LYS A 8 -31.74 -15.00 20.94
N LYS A 9 -32.97 -15.10 21.46
CA LYS A 9 -33.90 -13.94 21.53
C LYS A 9 -33.33 -12.80 22.40
N ALA A 10 -32.73 -13.11 23.53
CA ALA A 10 -32.09 -12.12 24.38
C ALA A 10 -30.92 -11.42 23.67
N LEU A 11 -30.12 -12.17 22.93
CA LEU A 11 -29.01 -11.62 22.14
C LEU A 11 -29.52 -10.71 21.00
N ASP A 12 -30.55 -11.12 20.27
CA ASP A 12 -31.13 -10.33 19.18
C ASP A 12 -31.74 -9.01 19.70
N VAL A 13 -32.33 -9.02 20.90
CA VAL A 13 -32.82 -7.79 21.55
C VAL A 13 -31.63 -6.87 21.92
N ALA A 14 -30.56 -7.42 22.49
CA ALA A 14 -29.37 -6.64 22.83
C ALA A 14 -28.72 -6.02 21.60
N LEU A 15 -28.54 -6.78 20.52
CA LEU A 15 -28.00 -6.29 19.25
C LEU A 15 -28.86 -5.14 18.68
N SER A 16 -30.19 -5.29 18.71
CA SER A 16 -31.11 -4.23 18.27
C SER A 16 -31.04 -2.96 19.12
N GLN A 17 -30.76 -3.09 20.42
CA GLN A 17 -30.58 -1.93 21.30
C GLN A 17 -29.25 -1.21 21.00
N ILE A 18 -28.18 -1.96 20.77
CA ILE A 18 -26.88 -1.40 20.40
C ILE A 18 -26.97 -0.64 19.07
N GLU A 19 -27.62 -1.24 18.06
CA GLU A 19 -27.84 -0.56 16.77
C GLU A 19 -28.68 0.72 16.87
N LYS A 20 -29.65 0.74 17.78
CA LYS A 20 -30.46 1.97 18.05
C LYS A 20 -29.65 3.06 18.74
N GLN A 21 -28.72 2.69 19.60
CA GLN A 21 -27.93 3.61 20.40
C GLN A 21 -26.71 4.15 19.64
N PHE A 22 -26.05 3.30 18.85
CA PHE A 22 -24.76 3.59 18.21
C PHE A 22 -24.83 3.66 16.67
N GLY A 23 -26.00 3.39 16.08
CA GLY A 23 -26.21 3.39 14.63
C GLY A 23 -26.18 2.00 14.00
N LYS A 24 -26.78 1.90 12.80
CA LYS A 24 -26.77 0.65 12.02
C LYS A 24 -25.35 0.26 11.67
N GLY A 25 -25.01 -1.02 11.89
CA GLY A 25 -23.69 -1.57 11.60
C GLY A 25 -22.67 -1.45 12.73
N SER A 26 -23.05 -0.85 13.89
CA SER A 26 -22.18 -0.79 15.08
C SER A 26 -21.88 -2.18 15.67
N VAL A 27 -22.73 -3.16 15.40
CA VAL A 27 -22.55 -4.57 15.78
C VAL A 27 -23.02 -5.44 14.63
N MET A 28 -22.20 -6.45 14.27
CA MET A 28 -22.58 -7.43 13.25
C MET A 28 -21.95 -8.80 13.57
N ARG A 29 -22.54 -9.86 13.06
CA ARG A 29 -21.89 -11.18 13.13
C ARG A 29 -20.86 -11.27 12.01
N LEU A 30 -19.66 -11.75 12.33
CA LEU A 30 -18.59 -11.88 11.35
C LEU A 30 -18.98 -12.74 10.12
N GLY A 31 -19.89 -13.72 10.31
CA GLY A 31 -20.42 -14.52 9.20
C GLY A 31 -21.44 -13.80 8.31
N ASP A 32 -22.02 -12.69 8.77
CA ASP A 32 -22.95 -11.86 8.00
C ASP A 32 -22.19 -10.79 7.18
N TYR A 33 -20.87 -10.69 7.39
CA TYR A 33 -20.00 -9.88 6.57
C TYR A 33 -20.02 -10.48 5.16
N LYS A 34 -20.78 -9.89 4.25
CA LYS A 34 -20.54 -10.12 2.82
C LYS A 34 -19.08 -9.75 2.62
N ALA A 35 -18.27 -10.73 2.24
CA ALA A 35 -16.90 -10.45 1.83
C ALA A 35 -16.98 -9.28 0.85
N MET A 36 -16.52 -8.09 1.28
CA MET A 36 -16.41 -6.97 0.35
C MET A 36 -15.49 -7.49 -0.74
N GLU A 37 -15.95 -7.45 -1.99
CA GLU A 37 -15.09 -7.71 -3.12
C GLU A 37 -13.98 -6.64 -3.06
N ILE A 38 -12.83 -7.07 -2.57
CA ILE A 38 -11.65 -6.19 -2.47
C ILE A 38 -11.12 -6.09 -3.90
N GLU A 39 -11.21 -4.89 -4.45
CA GLU A 39 -10.57 -4.61 -5.73
C GLU A 39 -9.06 -4.84 -5.60
N SER A 40 -8.48 -5.55 -6.55
CA SER A 40 -7.06 -5.88 -6.55
C SER A 40 -6.41 -5.58 -7.89
N ILE A 41 -5.11 -5.34 -7.84
CA ILE A 41 -4.22 -5.23 -9.00
C ILE A 41 -3.44 -6.54 -9.08
N PRO A 42 -3.50 -7.29 -10.20
CA PRO A 42 -2.71 -8.50 -10.37
C PRO A 42 -1.21 -8.21 -10.21
N THR A 43 -0.47 -9.18 -9.68
CA THR A 43 0.98 -9.04 -9.53
C THR A 43 1.77 -9.37 -10.80
N GLY A 44 1.09 -9.92 -11.83
CA GLY A 44 1.72 -10.47 -13.02
C GLY A 44 2.26 -11.90 -12.80
N SER A 45 2.13 -12.44 -11.59
CA SER A 45 2.49 -13.83 -11.26
C SER A 45 1.27 -14.59 -10.77
N LEU A 46 0.76 -15.50 -11.61
CA LEU A 46 -0.43 -16.29 -11.29
C LEU A 46 -0.31 -17.05 -9.96
N SER A 47 0.87 -17.59 -9.66
CA SER A 47 1.11 -18.31 -8.40
C SER A 47 1.04 -17.41 -7.18
N LEU A 48 1.53 -16.16 -7.29
CA LEU A 48 1.45 -15.19 -6.22
C LEU A 48 0.02 -14.69 -6.05
N ASP A 49 -0.69 -14.41 -7.12
CA ASP A 49 -2.10 -13.97 -7.10
C ASP A 49 -3.00 -15.01 -6.43
N ILE A 50 -2.77 -16.30 -6.71
CA ILE A 50 -3.48 -17.40 -6.03
C ILE A 50 -3.11 -17.44 -4.53
N ALA A 51 -1.82 -17.29 -4.19
CA ALA A 51 -1.35 -17.34 -2.80
C ALA A 51 -1.90 -16.18 -1.96
N LEU A 52 -2.08 -15.00 -2.55
CA LEU A 52 -2.69 -13.84 -1.91
C LEU A 52 -4.21 -14.00 -1.66
N GLY A 53 -4.87 -14.90 -2.39
CA GLY A 53 -6.27 -15.26 -2.17
C GLY A 53 -7.30 -14.27 -2.71
N ILE A 54 -6.90 -13.08 -3.14
CA ILE A 54 -7.76 -12.02 -3.70
C ILE A 54 -7.44 -11.73 -5.17
N GLY A 55 -6.55 -12.52 -5.79
CA GLY A 55 -6.18 -12.38 -7.19
C GLY A 55 -5.19 -11.25 -7.48
N GLY A 56 -4.52 -10.71 -6.48
CA GLY A 56 -3.53 -9.65 -6.61
C GLY A 56 -3.30 -8.89 -5.32
N LEU A 57 -2.80 -7.67 -5.41
CA LEU A 57 -2.62 -6.77 -4.29
C LEU A 57 -3.86 -5.91 -4.07
N PRO A 58 -4.33 -5.73 -2.82
CA PRO A 58 -5.52 -4.92 -2.53
C PRO A 58 -5.29 -3.45 -2.90
N ARG A 59 -6.26 -2.83 -3.55
CA ARG A 59 -6.25 -1.38 -3.83
C ARG A 59 -6.46 -0.59 -2.55
N GLY A 60 -5.89 0.63 -2.52
CA GLY A 60 -6.04 1.54 -1.38
C GLY A 60 -5.31 1.08 -0.11
N ARG A 61 -4.28 0.26 -0.23
CA ARG A 61 -3.46 -0.21 0.89
C ARG A 61 -1.98 0.06 0.65
N ILE A 62 -1.24 0.27 1.74
CA ILE A 62 0.22 0.28 1.71
C ILE A 62 0.71 -1.16 1.77
N ILE A 63 1.53 -1.54 0.79
CA ILE A 63 2.05 -2.88 0.66
C ILE A 63 3.57 -2.81 0.73
N GLU A 64 4.13 -3.56 1.65
CA GLU A 64 5.57 -3.68 1.80
C GLU A 64 6.08 -4.96 1.17
N VAL A 65 7.04 -4.83 0.23
CA VAL A 65 7.75 -5.94 -0.38
C VAL A 65 9.19 -5.91 0.11
N PHE A 66 9.59 -6.90 0.87
CA PHE A 66 10.94 -6.97 1.45
C PHE A 66 11.65 -8.28 1.10
N GLY A 67 12.97 -8.26 1.16
CA GLY A 67 13.81 -9.41 0.84
C GLY A 67 15.25 -8.98 0.54
N PRO A 68 16.17 -9.94 0.37
CA PRO A 68 17.58 -9.65 0.07
C PRO A 68 17.71 -8.93 -1.27
N GLU A 69 18.90 -8.37 -1.50
CA GLU A 69 19.27 -7.80 -2.80
C GLU A 69 19.10 -8.85 -3.91
N SER A 70 18.78 -8.37 -5.10
CA SER A 70 18.58 -9.22 -6.29
C SER A 70 17.48 -10.30 -6.15
N SER A 71 16.58 -10.17 -5.17
CA SER A 71 15.45 -11.11 -4.99
C SER A 71 14.24 -10.85 -5.92
N GLY A 72 14.31 -9.80 -6.75
CA GLY A 72 13.26 -9.48 -7.71
C GLY A 72 12.20 -8.50 -7.20
N LYS A 73 12.46 -7.75 -6.13
CA LYS A 73 11.51 -6.74 -5.60
C LYS A 73 11.11 -5.70 -6.66
N THR A 74 12.10 -5.05 -7.28
CA THR A 74 11.86 -4.09 -8.37
C THR A 74 11.17 -4.72 -9.57
N THR A 75 11.55 -5.96 -9.92
CA THR A 75 10.89 -6.72 -11.01
C THR A 75 9.41 -6.91 -10.72
N LEU A 76 9.07 -7.33 -9.50
CA LEU A 76 7.68 -7.49 -9.08
C LEU A 76 6.93 -6.16 -9.12
N ALA A 77 7.53 -5.07 -8.61
CA ALA A 77 6.94 -3.75 -8.63
C ALA A 77 6.64 -3.26 -10.06
N LEU A 78 7.57 -3.47 -11.00
CA LEU A 78 7.37 -3.12 -12.41
C LEU A 78 6.28 -3.97 -13.08
N HIS A 79 6.16 -5.26 -12.74
CA HIS A 79 5.04 -6.09 -13.21
C HIS A 79 3.69 -5.56 -12.70
N MET A 80 3.61 -5.16 -11.44
CA MET A 80 2.38 -4.59 -10.88
C MET A 80 1.99 -3.27 -11.56
N ILE A 81 2.97 -2.42 -11.87
CA ILE A 81 2.75 -1.21 -12.69
C ILE A 81 2.19 -1.60 -14.05
N ALA A 82 2.81 -2.55 -14.73
CA ALA A 82 2.36 -3.01 -16.05
C ALA A 82 0.92 -3.55 -16.01
N GLU A 83 0.56 -4.30 -14.97
CA GLU A 83 -0.80 -4.81 -14.80
C GLU A 83 -1.80 -3.69 -14.49
N ALA A 84 -1.44 -2.70 -13.63
CA ALA A 84 -2.27 -1.53 -13.38
C ALA A 84 -2.54 -0.74 -14.67
N GLN A 85 -1.50 -0.49 -15.48
CA GLN A 85 -1.63 0.20 -16.77
C GLN A 85 -2.47 -0.58 -17.78
N LYS A 86 -2.37 -1.92 -17.83
CA LYS A 86 -3.23 -2.77 -18.66
C LYS A 86 -4.71 -2.67 -18.30
N MET A 87 -4.99 -2.40 -17.02
CA MET A 87 -6.35 -2.14 -16.53
C MET A 87 -6.85 -0.71 -16.84
N GLY A 88 -6.03 0.11 -17.48
CA GLY A 88 -6.32 1.51 -17.80
C GLY A 88 -6.01 2.46 -16.66
N GLY A 89 -5.25 2.02 -15.65
CA GLY A 89 -4.86 2.81 -14.50
C GLY A 89 -3.58 3.62 -14.73
N GLU A 90 -3.43 4.67 -13.94
CA GLU A 90 -2.27 5.55 -13.91
C GLU A 90 -1.28 5.11 -12.84
N ALA A 91 0.02 5.22 -13.13
CA ALA A 91 1.08 4.72 -12.28
C ALA A 91 2.21 5.73 -12.06
N ALA A 92 2.80 5.72 -10.86
CA ALA A 92 4.01 6.47 -10.56
C ALA A 92 5.08 5.58 -9.93
N PHE A 93 6.34 5.91 -10.21
CA PHE A 93 7.52 5.25 -9.67
C PHE A 93 8.46 6.30 -9.06
N ILE A 94 8.67 6.23 -7.76
CA ILE A 94 9.62 7.06 -7.03
C ILE A 94 10.90 6.25 -6.86
N ASP A 95 11.91 6.58 -7.67
CA ASP A 95 13.18 5.89 -7.78
C ASP A 95 14.23 6.53 -6.86
N ALA A 96 14.24 6.13 -5.61
CA ALA A 96 15.20 6.63 -4.63
C ALA A 96 16.61 6.01 -4.78
N GLU A 97 16.74 4.91 -5.53
CA GLU A 97 18.02 4.28 -5.82
C GLU A 97 18.66 4.79 -7.12
N HIS A 98 17.92 5.57 -7.93
CA HIS A 98 18.33 6.01 -9.26
C HIS A 98 18.74 4.85 -10.19
N ALA A 99 18.07 3.72 -10.04
CA ALA A 99 18.42 2.46 -10.69
C ALA A 99 17.37 1.94 -11.70
N LEU A 100 16.31 2.70 -11.94
CA LEU A 100 15.28 2.31 -12.90
C LEU A 100 15.84 2.25 -14.32
N ASP A 101 15.81 1.07 -14.93
CA ASP A 101 16.16 0.85 -16.34
C ASP A 101 14.88 0.88 -17.21
N PRO A 102 14.67 1.92 -18.04
CA PRO A 102 13.51 2.03 -18.89
C PRO A 102 13.41 0.89 -19.92
N VAL A 103 14.54 0.37 -20.38
CA VAL A 103 14.56 -0.73 -21.35
C VAL A 103 14.07 -2.02 -20.70
N TYR A 104 14.47 -2.24 -19.47
CA TYR A 104 14.01 -3.37 -18.69
C TYR A 104 12.52 -3.25 -18.33
N ALA A 105 12.09 -2.09 -17.85
CA ALA A 105 10.69 -1.82 -17.57
C ALA A 105 9.78 -2.08 -18.78
N LYS A 106 10.18 -1.59 -19.96
CA LYS A 106 9.46 -1.83 -21.21
C LYS A 106 9.36 -3.32 -21.56
N LYS A 107 10.43 -4.09 -21.33
CA LYS A 107 10.42 -5.57 -21.57
C LYS A 107 9.45 -6.29 -20.63
N LEU A 108 9.21 -5.78 -19.41
CA LEU A 108 8.24 -6.31 -18.48
C LEU A 108 6.79 -5.89 -18.81
N GLY A 109 6.61 -5.04 -19.80
CA GLY A 109 5.31 -4.61 -20.27
C GLY A 109 4.84 -3.26 -19.72
N VAL A 110 5.73 -2.52 -19.05
CA VAL A 110 5.42 -1.17 -18.59
C VAL A 110 5.31 -0.22 -19.79
N ASP A 111 4.25 0.56 -19.84
CA ASP A 111 4.13 1.71 -20.73
C ASP A 111 4.96 2.86 -20.14
N ILE A 112 6.20 2.97 -20.63
CA ILE A 112 7.17 3.95 -20.13
C ILE A 112 6.84 5.39 -20.54
N ASP A 113 6.06 5.56 -21.59
CA ASP A 113 5.67 6.88 -22.10
C ASP A 113 4.62 7.55 -21.21
N ASN A 114 3.84 6.74 -20.47
CA ASN A 114 2.80 7.18 -19.54
C ASN A 114 3.16 6.92 -18.07
N LEU A 115 4.35 6.39 -17.76
CA LEU A 115 4.79 6.21 -16.39
C LEU A 115 5.34 7.52 -15.81
N ILE A 116 4.76 7.98 -14.70
CA ILE A 116 5.29 9.11 -13.93
C ILE A 116 6.50 8.63 -13.13
N VAL A 117 7.66 9.26 -13.35
CA VAL A 117 8.89 8.91 -12.61
C VAL A 117 9.41 10.13 -11.85
N SER A 118 9.78 9.92 -10.60
CA SER A 118 10.46 10.92 -9.77
C SER A 118 11.73 10.30 -9.17
N GLN A 119 12.81 11.08 -9.15
CA GLN A 119 14.10 10.68 -8.58
C GLN A 119 14.50 11.72 -7.51
N PRO A 120 14.00 11.58 -6.29
CA PRO A 120 14.27 12.52 -5.21
C PRO A 120 15.70 12.36 -4.67
N ASP A 121 16.30 13.46 -4.25
CA ASP A 121 17.63 13.50 -3.63
C ASP A 121 17.60 13.16 -2.13
N THR A 122 16.45 13.34 -1.46
CA THR A 122 16.28 13.12 -0.02
C THR A 122 15.01 12.30 0.29
N GLY A 123 15.01 11.65 1.46
CA GLY A 123 13.85 10.91 1.94
C GLY A 123 12.62 11.80 2.15
N GLU A 124 12.81 13.00 2.68
CA GLU A 124 11.74 13.98 2.89
C GLU A 124 11.09 14.38 1.56
N GLN A 125 11.90 14.68 0.55
CA GLN A 125 11.41 15.00 -0.79
C GLN A 125 10.61 13.84 -1.40
N ALA A 126 11.10 12.61 -1.25
CA ALA A 126 10.38 11.43 -1.72
C ALA A 126 8.99 11.29 -1.07
N LEU A 127 8.91 11.52 0.25
CA LEU A 127 7.66 11.45 1.00
C LEU A 127 6.68 12.58 0.62
N GLU A 128 7.18 13.81 0.47
CA GLU A 128 6.36 14.95 0.02
C GLU A 128 5.78 14.71 -1.39
N ILE A 129 6.59 14.14 -2.30
CA ILE A 129 6.14 13.79 -3.65
C ILE A 129 5.09 12.67 -3.57
N ALA A 130 5.35 11.61 -2.79
CA ALA A 130 4.40 10.51 -2.61
C ALA A 130 3.07 11.03 -2.03
N GLU A 131 3.10 11.89 -1.00
CA GLU A 131 1.90 12.48 -0.42
C GLU A 131 1.11 13.31 -1.43
N ALA A 132 1.79 14.14 -2.23
CA ALA A 132 1.14 14.95 -3.26
C ALA A 132 0.46 14.06 -4.33
N LEU A 133 1.12 12.96 -4.74
CA LEU A 133 0.58 12.00 -5.69
C LEU A 133 -0.63 11.25 -5.13
N VAL A 134 -0.56 10.78 -3.87
CA VAL A 134 -1.69 10.13 -3.18
C VAL A 134 -2.87 11.08 -3.06
N ARG A 135 -2.64 12.32 -2.63
CA ARG A 135 -3.70 13.34 -2.49
C ARG A 135 -4.39 13.71 -3.78
N SER A 136 -3.72 13.53 -4.93
CA SER A 136 -4.34 13.78 -6.22
C SER A 136 -5.53 12.86 -6.51
N GLY A 137 -5.53 11.65 -5.92
CA GLY A 137 -6.55 10.62 -6.17
C GLY A 137 -6.60 10.13 -7.61
N ALA A 138 -5.59 10.47 -8.43
CA ALA A 138 -5.57 10.18 -9.86
C ALA A 138 -4.76 8.92 -10.21
N LEU A 139 -4.03 8.36 -9.25
CA LEU A 139 -3.14 7.23 -9.45
C LEU A 139 -3.71 5.95 -8.85
N ASP A 140 -3.54 4.86 -9.56
CA ASP A 140 -3.98 3.52 -9.13
C ASP A 140 -2.87 2.79 -8.38
N ILE A 141 -1.61 3.10 -8.69
CA ILE A 141 -0.44 2.53 -8.04
C ILE A 141 0.69 3.55 -7.95
N ILE A 142 1.32 3.62 -6.79
CA ILE A 142 2.54 4.39 -6.54
C ILE A 142 3.57 3.43 -5.96
N VAL A 143 4.73 3.35 -6.57
CA VAL A 143 5.86 2.55 -6.10
C VAL A 143 6.93 3.46 -5.54
N VAL A 144 7.48 3.12 -4.39
CA VAL A 144 8.68 3.75 -3.83
C VAL A 144 9.77 2.67 -3.75
N ASP A 145 10.80 2.79 -4.54
CA ASP A 145 11.92 1.85 -4.61
C ASP A 145 13.26 2.58 -4.38
N SER A 146 13.91 2.42 -3.25
CA SER A 146 13.47 1.67 -2.08
C SER A 146 13.43 2.59 -0.85
N VAL A 147 12.61 2.24 0.15
CA VAL A 147 12.56 2.97 1.43
C VAL A 147 13.93 2.98 2.12
N ALA A 148 14.75 1.94 1.93
CA ALA A 148 16.11 1.84 2.48
C ALA A 148 17.07 2.89 1.89
N ALA A 149 16.80 3.39 0.68
CA ALA A 149 17.60 4.43 0.02
C ALA A 149 17.15 5.86 0.38
N LEU A 150 16.07 6.00 1.16
CA LEU A 150 15.60 7.31 1.62
C LEU A 150 16.54 7.85 2.71
N VAL A 151 17.55 8.61 2.27
CA VAL A 151 18.49 9.27 3.17
C VAL A 151 17.88 10.56 3.69
N PRO A 152 17.79 10.76 5.02
CA PRO A 152 17.32 12.01 5.59
C PRO A 152 18.23 13.20 5.19
N LYS A 153 17.61 14.35 4.91
CA LYS A 153 18.35 15.57 4.55
C LYS A 153 19.41 15.95 5.58
N ALA A 154 19.13 15.75 6.86
CA ALA A 154 20.05 16.01 7.95
C ALA A 154 21.34 15.15 7.87
N GLU A 155 21.29 13.96 7.27
CA GLU A 155 22.46 13.11 7.02
C GLU A 155 23.27 13.60 5.82
N ILE A 156 22.61 14.21 4.83
CA ILE A 156 23.27 14.76 3.64
C ILE A 156 23.96 16.09 3.97
N ASP A 157 23.34 16.94 4.77
CA ASP A 157 23.83 18.28 5.15
C ASP A 157 24.77 18.24 6.37
N GLY A 158 24.87 17.09 7.08
CA GLY A 158 25.66 16.92 8.30
C GLY A 158 27.17 16.72 8.02
N ASP A 159 28.00 17.09 9.02
CA ASP A 159 29.44 16.85 8.96
C ASP A 159 29.76 15.37 9.24
N MET A 160 30.88 14.89 8.67
CA MET A 160 31.37 13.51 8.87
C MET A 160 31.65 13.26 10.36
N GLY A 161 30.77 12.49 11.04
CA GLY A 161 30.88 12.15 12.45
C GLY A 161 29.64 12.51 13.29
N ASP A 162 28.67 13.23 12.73
CA ASP A 162 27.41 13.50 13.40
C ASP A 162 26.55 12.22 13.49
N SER A 163 26.09 11.92 14.71
CA SER A 163 25.29 10.72 14.96
C SER A 163 23.80 11.02 14.74
N HIS A 164 23.27 10.60 13.60
CA HIS A 164 21.86 10.75 13.25
C HIS A 164 21.07 9.44 13.42
N MET A 165 21.30 8.74 14.54
CA MET A 165 20.62 7.46 14.80
C MET A 165 19.09 7.61 14.83
N GLY A 166 18.40 6.84 13.98
CA GLY A 166 16.94 6.67 14.02
C GLY A 166 16.13 7.55 13.07
N LEU A 167 16.72 8.48 12.30
CA LEU A 167 15.97 9.32 11.37
C LEU A 167 15.28 8.51 10.25
N GLN A 168 15.91 7.48 9.73
CA GLN A 168 15.28 6.56 8.75
C GLN A 168 14.06 5.83 9.35
N ALA A 169 14.15 5.41 10.62
CA ALA A 169 13.02 4.78 11.32
C ALA A 169 11.84 5.75 11.50
N VAL A 170 12.10 7.04 11.69
CA VAL A 170 11.06 8.08 11.78
C VAL A 170 10.38 8.27 10.43
N SER A 171 11.12 8.36 9.33
CA SER A 171 10.56 8.47 7.97
C SER A 171 9.68 7.28 7.63
N TYR A 172 10.10 6.06 7.98
CA TYR A 172 9.34 4.84 7.79
C TYR A 172 8.05 4.80 8.62
N THR A 173 8.10 5.24 9.89
CA THR A 173 6.91 5.33 10.75
C THR A 173 5.91 6.37 10.24
N HIS A 174 6.38 7.48 9.68
CA HIS A 174 5.51 8.48 9.07
C HIS A 174 4.78 7.94 7.84
N LEU A 175 5.44 7.19 6.97
CA LEU A 175 4.81 6.55 5.82
C LEU A 175 3.67 5.62 6.26
N ARG A 176 3.87 4.82 7.32
CA ARG A 176 2.84 3.92 7.87
C ARG A 176 1.74 4.64 8.64
N ALA A 177 2.03 5.76 9.28
CA ALA A 177 1.04 6.50 10.07
C ALA A 177 -0.09 7.09 9.22
N HIS A 178 0.15 7.36 7.93
CA HIS A 178 -0.88 7.84 7.01
C HIS A 178 -1.92 6.78 6.66
N GLU A 179 -1.62 5.48 6.80
CA GLU A 179 -2.59 4.40 6.56
C GLU A 179 -3.71 4.38 7.60
N THR A 180 -3.37 4.67 8.87
CA THR A 180 -4.33 4.63 9.98
C THR A 180 -5.24 5.85 10.08
N SER A 181 -4.94 6.94 9.39
CA SER A 181 -5.74 8.18 9.43
C SER A 181 -6.81 8.26 8.34
N GLN A 182 -6.82 7.34 7.37
CA GLN A 182 -7.83 7.31 6.30
C GLN A 182 -8.97 6.31 6.56
N ASP A 183 -8.84 5.45 7.57
CA ASP A 183 -9.84 4.46 7.95
C ASP A 183 -10.79 4.93 9.08
N LEU A 184 -10.78 6.22 9.42
CA LEU A 184 -11.70 6.90 10.32
C LEU A 184 -12.55 7.93 9.58
#